data_7ee2d790fad51dcabdbb3a8f262ad959
#
_entry.id   7ee2d790fad51dcabdbb3a8f262ad959
#
_cell.length_a   1.000
_cell.length_b   1.000
_cell.length_c   1.000
_cell.angle_alpha   90.00
_cell.angle_beta   90.00
_cell.angle_gamma   90.00
#
_symmetry.space_group_name_H-M   'P 1'
#
loop_
_entity.id
_entity.type
_entity.pdbx_description
1 polymer ?
#
loop_
_entity_poly.entity_id
_entity_poly.type
_entity_poly.pdbx_seq_one_letter_code
_entity_poly.pdbx_strand_id
1 'polypeptide(L)'
;GAREMEKLQAEADAQGMSSFAFAYYMDRDKAERERGVTINCTTKEFYTDTYHYTIVDAPGHRDYVKNMITGAGCADVALLLVPAEMGGFETAIAKGDHKTGAIQGQTRQHARLLSLLGVEQLVVGINKMDSCDWSETRYNEIKEEMTKMIQQAGFKPKKVPFIPFSGFKGENLVEKSDKMPWYKGWEANISKEEKVSGVTLYDAFEKLARPPKR
;
A
#
# COMPACT_ATOMS: atom_id res chain seq x y z
N GLY A 1 -6.51 20.48 6.95
CA GLY A 1 -7.90 20.35 7.39
C GLY A 1 -8.91 20.45 6.25
N ALA A 2 -10.22 20.51 6.56
CA ALA A 2 -11.28 20.51 5.53
C ALA A 2 -11.08 21.56 4.44
N ARG A 3 -10.78 22.81 4.82
CA ARG A 3 -10.51 23.90 3.86
C ARG A 3 -9.30 23.65 2.93
N GLU A 4 -8.31 22.92 3.41
CA GLU A 4 -7.16 22.52 2.61
C GLU A 4 -7.57 21.47 1.58
N MET A 5 -8.36 20.49 1.97
CA MET A 5 -8.90 19.48 1.05
C MET A 5 -9.81 20.07 -0.02
N GLU A 6 -10.64 21.07 0.33
CA GLU A 6 -11.48 21.77 -0.65
C GLU A 6 -10.64 22.47 -1.72
N LYS A 7 -9.53 23.10 -1.34
CA LYS A 7 -8.60 23.74 -2.29
C LYS A 7 -7.93 22.71 -3.19
N LEU A 8 -7.46 21.60 -2.61
CA LEU A 8 -6.81 20.52 -3.38
C LEU A 8 -7.80 19.84 -4.32
N GLN A 9 -9.06 19.69 -3.91
CA GLN A 9 -10.11 19.18 -4.78
C GLN A 9 -10.37 20.11 -5.97
N ALA A 10 -10.48 21.41 -5.71
CA ALA A 10 -10.66 22.40 -6.78
C ALA A 10 -9.47 22.45 -7.75
N GLU A 11 -8.24 22.29 -7.26
CA GLU A 11 -7.04 22.21 -8.09
C GLU A 11 -7.04 20.93 -8.94
N ALA A 12 -7.38 19.79 -8.36
CA ALA A 12 -7.47 18.51 -9.06
C ALA A 12 -8.57 18.53 -10.13
N ASP A 13 -9.72 19.12 -9.82
CA ASP A 13 -10.84 19.27 -10.76
C ASP A 13 -10.45 20.16 -11.95
N ALA A 14 -9.73 21.26 -11.70
CA ALA A 14 -9.25 22.16 -12.73
C ALA A 14 -8.26 21.50 -13.70
N GLN A 15 -7.52 20.48 -13.24
CA GLN A 15 -6.58 19.69 -14.05
C GLN A 15 -7.21 18.44 -14.68
N GLY A 16 -8.51 18.20 -14.46
CA GLY A 16 -9.19 16.99 -14.93
C GLY A 16 -8.78 15.71 -14.18
N MET A 17 -8.21 15.86 -12.99
CA MET A 17 -7.68 14.78 -12.14
C MET A 17 -8.43 14.70 -10.80
N SER A 18 -9.74 14.80 -10.78
CA SER A 18 -10.58 14.87 -9.57
C SER A 18 -10.31 13.74 -8.56
N SER A 19 -9.96 12.54 -9.04
CA SER A 19 -9.62 11.40 -8.19
C SER A 19 -8.27 11.52 -7.46
N PHE A 20 -7.43 12.50 -7.83
CA PHE A 20 -6.09 12.71 -7.27
C PHE A 20 -6.06 13.70 -6.10
N ALA A 21 -7.20 14.28 -5.70
CA ALA A 21 -7.23 15.27 -4.62
C ALA A 21 -6.58 14.78 -3.32
N PHE A 22 -6.75 13.50 -2.96
CA PHE A 22 -6.09 12.91 -1.81
C PHE A 22 -4.58 12.74 -2.02
N ALA A 23 -4.15 12.39 -3.23
CA ALA A 23 -2.73 12.31 -3.56
C ALA A 23 -2.06 13.69 -3.45
N TYR A 24 -2.72 14.73 -3.87
CA TYR A 24 -2.22 16.12 -3.77
C TYR A 24 -1.96 16.57 -2.33
N TYR A 25 -2.58 15.95 -1.35
CA TYR A 25 -2.28 16.21 0.05
C TYR A 25 -0.86 15.76 0.44
N MET A 26 -0.35 14.69 -0.18
CA MET A 26 1.01 14.19 -0.02
C MET A 26 1.97 14.83 -1.03
N ASP A 27 1.58 14.91 -2.31
CA ASP A 27 2.38 15.46 -3.41
C ASP A 27 2.38 16.99 -3.36
N ARG A 28 3.40 17.57 -2.73
CA ARG A 28 3.49 19.02 -2.51
C ARG A 28 4.03 19.79 -3.71
N ASP A 29 4.86 19.15 -4.53
CA ASP A 29 5.49 19.75 -5.68
C ASP A 29 4.51 19.88 -6.86
N LYS A 30 4.55 21.03 -7.53
CA LYS A 30 3.74 21.27 -8.72
C LYS A 30 4.03 20.24 -9.82
N ALA A 31 5.30 19.84 -9.99
CA ALA A 31 5.72 18.83 -10.96
C ALA A 31 5.15 17.45 -10.66
N GLU A 32 4.97 17.09 -9.38
CA GLU A 32 4.33 15.84 -8.96
C GLU A 32 2.84 15.86 -9.33
N ARG A 33 2.14 16.94 -9.00
CA ARG A 33 0.71 17.09 -9.28
C ARG A 33 0.41 17.11 -10.79
N GLU A 34 1.21 17.82 -11.58
CA GLU A 34 1.05 17.87 -13.05
C GLU A 34 1.28 16.51 -13.71
N ARG A 35 2.20 15.69 -13.18
CA ARG A 35 2.51 14.36 -13.71
C ARG A 35 1.66 13.24 -13.11
N GLY A 36 1.00 13.50 -11.98
CA GLY A 36 0.24 12.50 -11.24
C GLY A 36 1.10 11.38 -10.65
N VAL A 37 2.37 11.68 -10.33
CA VAL A 37 3.31 10.71 -9.74
C VAL A 37 4.15 11.36 -8.65
N THR A 38 4.39 10.65 -7.56
CA THR A 38 5.29 11.07 -6.49
C THR A 38 6.74 10.98 -6.96
N ILE A 39 7.51 12.04 -6.77
CA ILE A 39 8.93 12.12 -7.16
C ILE A 39 9.81 12.02 -5.93
N ASN A 40 9.50 12.77 -4.87
CA ASN A 40 10.25 12.83 -3.63
C ASN A 40 9.49 12.15 -2.49
N CYS A 41 10.23 11.63 -1.52
CA CYS A 41 9.61 11.13 -0.30
C CYS A 41 8.99 12.27 0.49
N THR A 42 7.71 12.15 0.81
CA THR A 42 6.97 13.10 1.64
C THR A 42 6.61 12.44 2.96
N THR A 43 6.67 13.18 4.06
CA THR A 43 6.32 12.69 5.37
C THR A 43 5.08 13.35 5.92
N LYS A 44 4.22 12.56 6.56
CA LYS A 44 3.06 13.00 7.33
C LYS A 44 2.96 12.17 8.61
N GLU A 45 2.35 12.77 9.61
CA GLU A 45 2.16 12.10 10.89
C GLU A 45 0.70 11.70 11.05
N PHE A 46 0.48 10.53 11.66
CA PHE A 46 -0.81 10.12 12.17
C PHE A 46 -0.67 9.36 13.47
N TYR A 47 -1.76 9.28 14.21
CA TYR A 47 -1.80 8.70 15.55
C TYR A 47 -2.83 7.58 15.58
N THR A 48 -2.46 6.47 16.21
CA THR A 48 -3.40 5.46 16.67
C THR A 48 -3.59 5.61 18.18
N ASP A 49 -4.39 4.78 18.80
CA ASP A 49 -4.58 4.82 20.25
C ASP A 49 -3.28 4.53 21.01
N THR A 50 -2.41 3.70 20.43
CA THR A 50 -1.17 3.25 21.08
C THR A 50 0.08 3.90 20.51
N TYR A 51 0.11 4.22 19.20
CA TYR A 51 1.33 4.62 18.50
C TYR A 51 1.20 5.96 17.77
N HIS A 52 2.34 6.64 17.69
CA HIS A 52 2.56 7.76 16.78
C HIS A 52 3.33 7.26 15.56
N TYR A 53 2.79 7.47 14.38
CA TYR A 53 3.36 7.05 13.11
C TYR A 53 3.82 8.24 12.28
N THR A 54 4.97 8.10 11.66
CA THR A 54 5.37 8.93 10.54
C THR A 54 5.19 8.12 9.25
N ILE A 55 4.26 8.53 8.41
CA ILE A 55 4.14 7.98 7.06
C ILE A 55 5.27 8.55 6.22
N VAL A 56 6.00 7.68 5.54
CA VAL A 56 6.94 8.04 4.50
C VAL A 56 6.33 7.59 3.17
N ASP A 57 5.73 8.52 2.45
CA ASP A 57 5.18 8.27 1.12
C ASP A 57 6.33 8.27 0.11
N ALA A 58 6.68 7.10 -0.38
CA ALA A 58 7.82 6.89 -1.26
C ALA A 58 7.35 6.74 -2.72
N PRO A 59 8.12 7.29 -3.70
CA PRO A 59 7.79 7.17 -5.11
C PRO A 59 7.64 5.72 -5.55
N GLY A 60 6.54 5.43 -6.27
CA GLY A 60 6.30 4.12 -6.89
C GLY A 60 6.90 3.99 -8.29
N HIS A 61 7.15 5.10 -8.98
CA HIS A 61 7.60 5.10 -10.36
C HIS A 61 9.08 4.68 -10.49
N ARG A 62 9.38 3.83 -11.47
CA ARG A 62 10.73 3.26 -11.70
C ARG A 62 11.84 4.31 -11.85
N ASP A 63 11.53 5.47 -12.42
CA ASP A 63 12.51 6.54 -12.64
C ASP A 63 12.99 7.16 -11.31
N TYR A 64 12.23 6.97 -10.23
CA TYR A 64 12.50 7.53 -8.90
C TYR A 64 12.89 6.47 -7.85
N VAL A 65 13.35 5.30 -8.28
CA VAL A 65 13.76 4.18 -7.40
C VAL A 65 14.76 4.61 -6.34
N LYS A 66 15.69 5.52 -6.64
CA LYS A 66 16.66 6.03 -5.66
C LYS A 66 15.96 6.71 -4.47
N ASN A 67 14.94 7.53 -4.74
CA ASN A 67 14.17 8.21 -3.71
C ASN A 67 13.32 7.21 -2.92
N MET A 68 12.74 6.19 -3.59
CA MET A 68 12.05 5.09 -2.93
C MET A 68 12.96 4.33 -1.96
N ILE A 69 14.20 4.01 -2.35
CA ILE A 69 15.18 3.32 -1.51
C ILE A 69 15.50 4.16 -0.26
N THR A 70 15.67 5.47 -0.42
CA THR A 70 15.93 6.38 0.70
C THR A 70 14.78 6.37 1.71
N GLY A 71 13.54 6.48 1.24
CA GLY A 71 12.36 6.44 2.11
C GLY A 71 12.18 5.09 2.79
N ALA A 72 12.28 4.00 2.03
CA ALA A 72 12.10 2.64 2.53
C ALA A 72 13.17 2.23 3.55
N GLY A 73 14.42 2.72 3.41
CA GLY A 73 15.50 2.41 4.34
C GLY A 73 15.31 2.95 5.75
N CYS A 74 14.37 3.88 5.95
CA CYS A 74 14.01 4.44 7.25
C CYS A 74 12.75 3.82 7.86
N ALA A 75 12.12 2.85 7.18
CA ALA A 75 10.83 2.33 7.58
C ALA A 75 10.95 1.14 8.56
N ASP A 76 10.17 1.17 9.63
CA ASP A 76 10.01 0.06 10.58
C ASP A 76 8.96 -0.95 10.11
N VAL A 77 7.97 -0.48 9.37
CA VAL A 77 6.90 -1.26 8.74
C VAL A 77 6.63 -0.73 7.35
N ALA A 78 6.41 -1.61 6.40
CA ALA A 78 6.03 -1.23 5.05
C ALA A 78 4.57 -1.62 4.76
N LEU A 79 3.83 -0.69 4.15
CA LEU A 79 2.54 -0.96 3.54
C LEU A 79 2.74 -1.05 2.02
N LEU A 80 2.66 -2.26 1.50
CA LEU A 80 2.76 -2.53 0.07
C LEU A 80 1.35 -2.53 -0.54
N LEU A 81 1.08 -1.57 -1.40
CA LEU A 81 -0.21 -1.40 -2.03
C LEU A 81 -0.24 -2.03 -3.42
N VAL A 82 -1.33 -2.74 -3.72
CA VAL A 82 -1.64 -3.25 -5.06
C VAL A 82 -3.06 -2.88 -5.45
N PRO A 83 -3.32 -2.52 -6.72
CA PRO A 83 -4.66 -2.24 -7.19
C PRO A 83 -5.42 -3.54 -7.47
N ALA A 84 -6.71 -3.58 -7.12
CA ALA A 84 -7.59 -4.70 -7.46
C ALA A 84 -8.14 -4.63 -8.89
N GLU A 85 -7.99 -3.47 -9.54
CA GLU A 85 -8.52 -3.24 -10.88
C GLU A 85 -7.88 -4.20 -11.91
N MET A 86 -8.70 -4.62 -12.88
CA MET A 86 -8.27 -5.53 -13.95
C MET A 86 -7.20 -4.87 -14.83
N GLY A 87 -6.13 -5.60 -15.12
CA GLY A 87 -4.96 -5.10 -15.85
C GLY A 87 -3.98 -4.32 -14.97
N GLY A 88 -4.44 -3.58 -13.98
CA GLY A 88 -3.57 -2.83 -13.05
C GLY A 88 -2.75 -3.73 -12.16
N PHE A 89 -3.39 -4.71 -11.53
CA PHE A 89 -2.68 -5.70 -10.71
C PHE A 89 -1.69 -6.54 -11.53
N GLU A 90 -2.10 -7.08 -12.67
CA GLU A 90 -1.29 -7.91 -13.54
C GLU A 90 -0.01 -7.16 -13.98
N THR A 91 -0.14 -5.90 -14.35
CA THR A 91 1.01 -5.04 -14.70
C THR A 91 1.93 -4.82 -13.49
N ALA A 92 1.35 -4.56 -12.32
CA ALA A 92 2.11 -4.28 -11.09
C ALA A 92 2.99 -5.44 -10.64
N ILE A 93 2.58 -6.69 -10.89
CA ILE A 93 3.30 -7.90 -10.46
C ILE A 93 4.05 -8.63 -11.59
N ALA A 94 4.04 -8.12 -12.81
CA ALA A 94 4.68 -8.76 -13.96
C ALA A 94 6.12 -9.20 -13.66
N LYS A 95 6.49 -10.40 -14.07
CA LYS A 95 7.83 -10.95 -13.82
C LYS A 95 8.91 -10.27 -14.66
N GLY A 96 8.52 -9.71 -15.80
CA GLY A 96 9.46 -9.25 -16.81
C GLY A 96 10.14 -10.42 -17.54
N ASP A 97 10.77 -10.12 -18.64
CA ASP A 97 11.59 -11.08 -19.40
C ASP A 97 12.71 -10.34 -20.13
N HIS A 98 13.93 -10.61 -19.72
CA HIS A 98 15.11 -9.98 -20.34
C HIS A 98 15.31 -10.35 -21.82
N LYS A 99 14.80 -11.50 -22.26
CA LYS A 99 14.93 -11.95 -23.66
C LYS A 99 13.98 -11.20 -24.59
N THR A 100 12.78 -10.90 -24.11
CA THR A 100 11.75 -10.19 -24.86
C THR A 100 11.72 -8.69 -24.59
N GLY A 101 12.53 -8.21 -23.65
CA GLY A 101 12.52 -6.81 -23.19
C GLY A 101 11.31 -6.44 -22.32
N ALA A 102 10.52 -7.43 -21.88
CA ALA A 102 9.38 -7.18 -21.02
C ALA A 102 9.83 -6.64 -19.65
N ILE A 103 9.20 -5.54 -19.20
CA ILE A 103 9.57 -4.83 -17.99
C ILE A 103 8.94 -5.51 -16.76
N GLN A 104 9.74 -5.68 -15.72
CA GLN A 104 9.25 -6.17 -14.43
C GLN A 104 8.30 -5.17 -13.77
N GLY A 105 7.21 -5.66 -13.18
CA GLY A 105 6.25 -4.83 -12.46
C GLY A 105 6.86 -4.15 -11.23
N GLN A 106 6.42 -2.94 -10.95
CA GLN A 106 7.00 -2.10 -9.88
C GLN A 106 6.76 -2.69 -8.49
N THR A 107 5.58 -3.25 -8.23
CA THR A 107 5.28 -3.87 -6.93
C THR A 107 6.24 -5.03 -6.64
N ARG A 108 6.58 -5.83 -7.64
CA ARG A 108 7.57 -6.91 -7.50
C ARG A 108 8.96 -6.38 -7.17
N GLN A 109 9.38 -5.30 -7.82
CA GLN A 109 10.65 -4.65 -7.54
C GLN A 109 10.69 -4.07 -6.13
N HIS A 110 9.62 -3.38 -5.71
CA HIS A 110 9.51 -2.80 -4.37
C HIS A 110 9.55 -3.87 -3.28
N ALA A 111 8.85 -4.98 -3.43
CA ALA A 111 8.89 -6.09 -2.46
C ALA A 111 10.31 -6.63 -2.27
N ARG A 112 11.07 -6.80 -3.35
CA ARG A 112 12.47 -7.23 -3.28
C ARG A 112 13.36 -6.19 -2.61
N LEU A 113 13.20 -4.91 -2.94
CA LEU A 113 13.97 -3.83 -2.33
C LEU A 113 13.69 -3.71 -0.83
N LEU A 114 12.43 -3.77 -0.41
CA LEU A 114 12.06 -3.76 1.02
C LEU A 114 12.75 -4.89 1.80
N SER A 115 12.75 -6.09 1.24
CA SER A 115 13.44 -7.24 1.86
C SER A 115 14.97 -7.03 1.94
N LEU A 116 15.58 -6.53 0.87
CA LEU A 116 17.02 -6.24 0.83
C LEU A 116 17.44 -5.11 1.79
N LEU A 117 16.57 -4.14 2.01
CA LEU A 117 16.77 -3.04 2.95
C LEU A 117 16.53 -3.44 4.42
N GLY A 118 16.13 -4.69 4.65
CA GLY A 118 15.94 -5.22 5.99
C GLY A 118 14.61 -4.85 6.65
N VAL A 119 13.61 -4.40 5.88
CA VAL A 119 12.26 -4.16 6.41
C VAL A 119 11.60 -5.50 6.71
N GLU A 120 11.41 -5.79 7.99
CA GLU A 120 10.90 -7.10 8.44
C GLU A 120 9.37 -7.17 8.51
N GLN A 121 8.74 -6.03 8.78
CA GLN A 121 7.28 -5.93 8.95
C GLN A 121 6.62 -5.46 7.67
N LEU A 122 5.77 -6.30 7.09
CA LEU A 122 5.06 -6.02 5.85
C LEU A 122 3.55 -6.18 6.06
N VAL A 123 2.80 -5.22 5.56
CA VAL A 123 1.35 -5.27 5.39
C VAL A 123 1.05 -5.15 3.89
N VAL A 124 0.22 -6.01 3.35
CA VAL A 124 -0.25 -5.92 1.96
C VAL A 124 -1.65 -5.36 1.92
N GLY A 125 -1.80 -4.21 1.28
CA GLY A 125 -3.08 -3.56 1.05
C GLY A 125 -3.57 -3.79 -0.39
N ILE A 126 -4.73 -4.41 -0.54
CA ILE A 126 -5.39 -4.60 -1.84
C ILE A 126 -6.40 -3.47 -1.99
N ASN A 127 -5.96 -2.41 -2.66
CA ASN A 127 -6.71 -1.16 -2.82
C ASN A 127 -7.59 -1.17 -4.06
N LYS A 128 -8.47 -0.19 -4.15
CA LYS A 128 -9.41 -0.02 -5.26
C LYS A 128 -10.39 -1.19 -5.42
N MET A 129 -10.82 -1.81 -4.31
CA MET A 129 -11.82 -2.88 -4.34
C MET A 129 -13.17 -2.45 -4.94
N ASP A 130 -13.44 -1.14 -4.90
CA ASP A 130 -14.58 -0.53 -5.59
C ASP A 130 -14.52 -0.69 -7.11
N SER A 131 -13.33 -0.75 -7.71
CA SER A 131 -13.14 -0.92 -9.15
C SER A 131 -13.45 -2.34 -9.67
N CYS A 132 -13.48 -3.32 -8.80
CA CYS A 132 -13.83 -4.71 -9.13
C CYS A 132 -15.12 -5.16 -8.44
N ASP A 133 -15.97 -4.20 -8.09
CA ASP A 133 -17.30 -4.44 -7.48
C ASP A 133 -17.22 -5.26 -6.19
N TRP A 134 -16.19 -5.03 -5.38
CA TRP A 134 -15.96 -5.66 -4.08
C TRP A 134 -15.85 -7.19 -4.14
N SER A 135 -15.36 -7.72 -5.26
CA SER A 135 -15.33 -9.15 -5.60
C SER A 135 -14.43 -9.97 -4.69
N GLU A 136 -15.02 -10.97 -4.02
CA GLU A 136 -14.28 -11.98 -3.24
C GLU A 136 -13.34 -12.82 -4.13
N THR A 137 -13.81 -13.23 -5.31
CA THR A 137 -13.01 -13.99 -6.28
C THR A 137 -11.76 -13.22 -6.67
N ARG A 138 -11.92 -11.93 -7.01
CA ARG A 138 -10.78 -11.07 -7.36
C ARG A 138 -9.80 -10.90 -6.21
N TYR A 139 -10.30 -10.69 -4.99
CA TYR A 139 -9.46 -10.63 -3.80
C TYR A 139 -8.65 -11.92 -3.61
N ASN A 140 -9.27 -13.09 -3.75
CA ASN A 140 -8.59 -14.37 -3.56
C ASN A 140 -7.51 -14.62 -4.61
N GLU A 141 -7.77 -14.28 -5.88
CA GLU A 141 -6.77 -14.34 -6.96
C GLU A 141 -5.54 -13.47 -6.64
N ILE A 142 -5.78 -12.22 -6.25
CA ILE A 142 -4.71 -11.28 -5.91
C ILE A 142 -3.93 -11.76 -4.70
N LYS A 143 -4.61 -12.22 -3.65
CA LYS A 143 -3.98 -12.74 -2.43
C LYS A 143 -3.09 -13.94 -2.73
N GLU A 144 -3.52 -14.86 -3.57
CA GLU A 144 -2.74 -16.04 -3.97
C GLU A 144 -1.45 -15.63 -4.69
N GLU A 145 -1.55 -14.76 -5.69
CA GLU A 145 -0.39 -14.30 -6.46
C GLU A 145 0.56 -13.46 -5.61
N MET A 146 0.03 -12.58 -4.76
CA MET A 146 0.83 -11.78 -3.84
C MET A 146 1.54 -12.64 -2.81
N THR A 147 0.90 -13.69 -2.30
CA THR A 147 1.51 -14.64 -1.36
C THR A 147 2.77 -15.28 -1.97
N LYS A 148 2.67 -15.76 -3.22
CA LYS A 148 3.81 -16.32 -3.97
C LYS A 148 4.91 -15.27 -4.18
N MET A 149 4.52 -14.07 -4.56
CA MET A 149 5.46 -12.99 -4.87
C MET A 149 6.24 -12.53 -3.64
N ILE A 150 5.59 -12.27 -2.50
CA ILE A 150 6.28 -11.83 -1.29
C ILE A 150 7.16 -12.93 -0.70
N GLN A 151 6.76 -14.20 -0.84
CA GLN A 151 7.59 -15.33 -0.44
C GLN A 151 8.88 -15.39 -1.27
N GLN A 152 8.79 -15.20 -2.58
CA GLN A 152 9.95 -15.11 -3.47
C GLN A 152 10.85 -13.90 -3.17
N ALA A 153 10.28 -12.83 -2.66
CA ALA A 153 11.03 -11.65 -2.22
C ALA A 153 11.73 -11.84 -0.86
N GLY A 154 11.41 -12.89 -0.11
CA GLY A 154 12.04 -13.23 1.17
C GLY A 154 11.15 -13.01 2.41
N PHE A 155 9.92 -12.58 2.25
CA PHE A 155 8.96 -12.43 3.36
C PHE A 155 8.30 -13.76 3.71
N LYS A 156 7.84 -13.85 4.95
CA LYS A 156 7.09 -15.02 5.46
C LYS A 156 5.59 -14.73 5.38
N PRO A 157 4.82 -15.35 4.46
CA PRO A 157 3.41 -15.01 4.25
C PRO A 157 2.54 -15.09 5.51
N LYS A 158 2.85 -16.02 6.43
CA LYS A 158 2.12 -16.16 7.71
C LYS A 158 2.26 -14.95 8.65
N LYS A 159 3.23 -14.06 8.39
CA LYS A 159 3.44 -12.83 9.15
C LYS A 159 2.82 -11.61 8.49
N VAL A 160 2.29 -11.75 7.28
CA VAL A 160 1.83 -10.64 6.45
C VAL A 160 0.31 -10.68 6.33
N PRO A 161 -0.41 -9.68 6.83
CA PRO A 161 -1.84 -9.55 6.59
C PRO A 161 -2.12 -9.06 5.17
N PHE A 162 -3.20 -9.56 4.59
CA PHE A 162 -3.73 -9.12 3.30
C PHE A 162 -5.08 -8.44 3.53
N ILE A 163 -5.16 -7.16 3.26
CA ILE A 163 -6.29 -6.32 3.66
C ILE A 163 -6.92 -5.70 2.42
N PRO A 164 -8.16 -6.08 2.06
CA PRO A 164 -8.90 -5.45 0.98
C PRO A 164 -9.53 -4.15 1.48
N PHE A 165 -9.41 -3.09 0.70
CA PHE A 165 -10.01 -1.79 1.02
C PHE A 165 -10.19 -0.91 -0.22
N SER A 166 -10.85 0.21 -0.05
CA SER A 166 -10.86 1.32 -0.99
C SER A 166 -10.43 2.60 -0.28
N GLY A 167 -9.26 3.10 -0.63
CA GLY A 167 -8.78 4.38 -0.11
C GLY A 167 -9.66 5.54 -0.54
N PHE A 168 -10.15 5.52 -1.77
CA PHE A 168 -11.00 6.57 -2.32
C PHE A 168 -12.39 6.63 -1.67
N LYS A 169 -12.99 5.47 -1.41
CA LYS A 169 -14.32 5.37 -0.77
C LYS A 169 -14.26 5.35 0.76
N GLY A 170 -13.07 5.23 1.36
CA GLY A 170 -12.90 5.13 2.81
C GLY A 170 -13.33 3.78 3.41
N GLU A 171 -13.50 2.75 2.58
CA GLU A 171 -14.02 1.45 3.00
C GLU A 171 -12.90 0.53 3.55
N ASN A 172 -13.12 -0.03 4.73
CA ASN A 172 -12.20 -0.91 5.46
C ASN A 172 -10.83 -0.29 5.81
N LEU A 173 -10.77 1.03 5.96
CA LEU A 173 -9.58 1.73 6.43
C LEU A 173 -9.53 1.78 7.96
N VAL A 174 -10.52 2.40 8.58
CA VAL A 174 -10.67 2.54 10.05
C VAL A 174 -11.82 1.69 10.55
N GLU A 175 -12.95 1.71 9.86
CA GLU A 175 -14.14 0.94 10.18
C GLU A 175 -14.32 -0.21 9.18
N LYS A 176 -14.87 -1.32 9.66
CA LYS A 176 -15.20 -2.46 8.81
C LYS A 176 -16.18 -2.06 7.72
N SER A 177 -15.93 -2.48 6.48
CA SER A 177 -16.83 -2.22 5.36
C SER A 177 -17.99 -3.21 5.28
N ASP A 178 -19.19 -2.71 5.03
CA ASP A 178 -20.36 -3.53 4.72
C ASP A 178 -20.36 -4.03 3.26
N LYS A 179 -19.49 -3.47 2.41
CA LYS A 179 -19.38 -3.83 0.98
C LYS A 179 -18.73 -5.20 0.77
N MET A 180 -17.96 -5.67 1.77
CA MET A 180 -17.23 -6.94 1.71
C MET A 180 -17.63 -7.85 2.88
N PRO A 181 -18.90 -8.34 2.93
CA PRO A 181 -19.37 -9.19 4.02
C PRO A 181 -18.67 -10.56 4.07
N TRP A 182 -18.10 -10.99 2.94
CA TRP A 182 -17.28 -12.19 2.81
C TRP A 182 -15.92 -12.08 3.48
N TYR A 183 -15.40 -10.86 3.69
CA TYR A 183 -14.12 -10.66 4.35
C TYR A 183 -14.28 -10.72 5.86
N LYS A 184 -13.73 -11.78 6.47
CA LYS A 184 -13.83 -12.03 7.92
C LYS A 184 -12.68 -11.43 8.72
N GLY A 185 -11.71 -10.85 8.06
CA GLY A 185 -10.54 -10.26 8.67
C GLY A 185 -9.24 -10.96 8.26
N TRP A 186 -8.15 -10.46 8.81
CA TRP A 186 -6.81 -10.98 8.61
C TRP A 186 -6.25 -11.59 9.90
N GLU A 187 -5.31 -12.49 9.74
CA GLU A 187 -4.51 -13.06 10.82
C GLU A 187 -3.03 -12.99 10.43
N ALA A 188 -2.16 -12.74 11.40
CA ALA A 188 -0.72 -12.75 11.21
C ALA A 188 0.00 -13.24 12.45
N ASN A 189 1.10 -13.98 12.25
CA ASN A 189 1.93 -14.45 13.33
C ASN A 189 3.00 -13.40 13.68
N ILE A 190 3.04 -12.92 14.91
CA ILE A 190 4.14 -12.09 15.41
C ILE A 190 5.33 -12.99 15.75
N SER A 191 5.07 -14.09 16.45
CA SER A 191 6.05 -15.09 16.83
C SER A 191 5.55 -16.53 16.54
N LYS A 192 6.23 -17.55 17.01
CA LYS A 192 5.76 -18.94 16.93
C LYS A 192 4.52 -19.20 17.79
N GLU A 193 4.38 -18.44 18.88
CA GLU A 193 3.35 -18.63 19.91
C GLU A 193 2.29 -17.52 19.89
N GLU A 194 2.59 -16.38 19.26
CA GLU A 194 1.70 -15.23 19.24
C GLU A 194 1.12 -14.99 17.86
N LYS A 195 -0.21 -15.00 17.77
CA LYS A 195 -1.00 -14.73 16.59
C LYS A 195 -1.92 -13.53 16.87
N VAL A 196 -2.00 -12.63 15.91
CA VAL A 196 -2.83 -11.42 15.98
C VAL A 196 -3.81 -11.42 14.84
N SER A 197 -5.00 -10.91 15.08
CA SER A 197 -6.06 -10.77 14.09
C SER A 197 -6.70 -9.39 14.12
N GLY A 198 -7.24 -8.98 13.01
CA GLY A 198 -7.98 -7.74 12.83
C GLY A 198 -8.77 -7.76 11.53
N VAL A 199 -9.42 -6.65 11.22
CA VAL A 199 -10.26 -6.52 10.01
C VAL A 199 -9.79 -5.38 9.12
N THR A 200 -9.56 -4.21 9.71
CA THR A 200 -9.26 -2.97 9.00
C THR A 200 -7.76 -2.76 8.80
N LEU A 201 -7.41 -1.80 7.94
CA LEU A 201 -6.03 -1.34 7.83
C LEU A 201 -5.54 -0.72 9.14
N TYR A 202 -6.38 0.06 9.82
CA TYR A 202 -6.10 0.63 11.14
C TYR A 202 -5.75 -0.45 12.16
N ASP A 203 -6.49 -1.58 12.17
CA ASP A 203 -6.21 -2.71 13.05
C ASP A 203 -4.79 -3.26 12.85
N ALA A 204 -4.27 -3.28 11.62
CA ALA A 204 -2.92 -3.76 11.35
C ALA A 204 -1.86 -2.86 11.98
N PHE A 205 -2.04 -1.56 11.92
CA PHE A 205 -1.12 -0.62 12.57
C PHE A 205 -1.27 -0.64 14.09
N GLU A 206 -2.48 -0.77 14.63
CA GLU A 206 -2.70 -0.79 16.07
C GLU A 206 -2.27 -2.09 16.74
N LYS A 207 -2.55 -3.24 16.10
CA LYS A 207 -2.41 -4.56 16.73
C LYS A 207 -1.17 -5.34 16.29
N LEU A 208 -0.75 -5.20 15.03
CA LEU A 208 0.32 -6.01 14.45
C LEU A 208 1.67 -5.29 14.42
N ALA A 209 1.71 -4.05 13.95
CA ALA A 209 2.96 -3.31 13.83
C ALA A 209 3.61 -3.09 15.21
N ARG A 210 4.91 -3.22 15.28
CA ARG A 210 5.71 -3.04 16.50
C ARG A 210 6.86 -2.09 16.24
N PRO A 211 7.18 -1.19 17.18
CA PRO A 211 8.37 -0.39 17.09
C PRO A 211 9.62 -1.30 17.10
N PRO A 212 10.73 -0.87 16.50
CA PRO A 212 11.96 -1.63 16.50
C PRO A 212 12.45 -1.84 17.94
N LYS A 213 12.98 -3.03 18.20
CA LYS A 213 13.70 -3.28 19.46
C LYS A 213 15.00 -2.49 19.43
N ARG A 214 15.09 -1.52 20.28
CA ARG A 214 16.34 -0.78 20.54
C ARG A 214 17.29 -1.60 21.38
#